data_e38cf4740569d8d8bad1dea6015433cd
#
_entry.id   e38cf4740569d8d8bad1dea6015433cd
#
_cell.length_a   1.000
_cell.length_b   1.000
_cell.length_c   1.000
_cell.angle_alpha   90.00
_cell.angle_beta   90.00
_cell.angle_gamma   90.00
#
_symmetry.space_group_name_H-M   'P 1'
#
loop_
_entity.id
_entity.type
_entity.pdbx_description
1 polymer ?
#
loop_
_entity_poly.entity_id
_entity_poly.type
_entity_poly.pdbx_seq_one_letter_code
_entity_poly.pdbx_strand_id
1 'polypeptide(L)'
;MVTKYFNCIDSFDTHARIPEHFANVDKVAKEAKTATLISCGWDPGMFSLQRVYAEAILPKGKSYTFWGRGVSQGHSDAIRRIDGVLDARQYTVPKEQYLEAIRNGETPDVDGYKGHLRECYVVAAPDADKAKIENEIKTMENYFVGYETVVNFISQEELDRNHKGIPHGGFVLRSGESTKGTRHVIEYSLKLDSNPEFTGSTLVAYARGLYRLAKHGGT
;
A
#
# COMPACT_ATOMS: atom_id res chain seq x y z
N MET A 1 -21.94 -6.98 12.64
CA MET A 1 -20.47 -7.17 12.62
C MET A 1 -20.17 -8.59 13.04
N VAL A 2 -19.38 -9.35 12.26
CA VAL A 2 -19.08 -10.78 12.48
C VAL A 2 -18.32 -11.00 13.78
N THR A 3 -17.46 -10.02 14.16
CA THR A 3 -16.73 -9.98 15.43
C THR A 3 -17.60 -10.23 16.67
N LYS A 4 -18.91 -9.95 16.60
CA LYS A 4 -19.85 -10.24 17.68
C LYS A 4 -19.96 -11.75 18.01
N TYR A 5 -19.61 -12.60 17.07
CA TYR A 5 -19.85 -14.06 17.18
C TYR A 5 -18.58 -14.89 17.09
N PHE A 6 -17.51 -14.34 16.48
CA PHE A 6 -16.31 -15.09 16.17
C PHE A 6 -15.05 -14.24 16.41
N ASN A 7 -13.93 -14.91 16.67
CA ASN A 7 -12.62 -14.32 16.50
C ASN A 7 -12.39 -14.04 15.01
N CYS A 8 -11.97 -12.83 14.64
CA CYS A 8 -11.94 -12.38 13.26
C CYS A 8 -10.58 -11.79 12.89
N ILE A 9 -10.30 -11.85 11.60
CA ILE A 9 -9.26 -11.03 10.97
C ILE A 9 -9.87 -10.31 9.78
N ASP A 10 -9.33 -9.13 9.45
CA ASP A 10 -9.68 -8.42 8.22
C ASP A 10 -8.43 -7.81 7.56
N SER A 11 -8.58 -7.40 6.32
CA SER A 11 -7.56 -6.70 5.53
C SER A 11 -8.00 -5.27 5.18
N PHE A 12 -8.69 -4.60 6.10
CA PHE A 12 -9.09 -3.22 5.90
C PHE A 12 -7.87 -2.32 5.64
N ASP A 13 -7.84 -1.62 4.51
CA ASP A 13 -6.66 -0.91 4.00
C ASP A 13 -6.86 0.59 3.75
N THR A 14 -8.01 1.13 4.10
CA THR A 14 -8.23 2.58 4.02
C THR A 14 -7.50 3.27 5.17
N HIS A 15 -6.22 3.57 4.98
CA HIS A 15 -5.28 4.03 6.00
C HIS A 15 -5.82 5.18 6.85
N ALA A 16 -6.43 6.19 6.25
CA ALA A 16 -7.00 7.34 6.95
C ALA A 16 -8.15 6.97 7.91
N ARG A 17 -8.81 5.81 7.70
CA ARG A 17 -9.96 5.35 8.48
C ARG A 17 -9.64 4.20 9.43
N ILE A 18 -8.39 3.74 9.49
CA ILE A 18 -7.98 2.66 10.42
C ILE A 18 -8.30 2.99 11.88
N PRO A 19 -8.06 4.21 12.40
CA PRO A 19 -8.42 4.53 13.77
C PRO A 19 -9.92 4.41 14.07
N GLU A 20 -10.76 4.85 13.15
CA GLU A 20 -12.23 4.72 13.26
C GLU A 20 -12.66 3.25 13.22
N HIS A 21 -12.11 2.48 12.27
CA HIS A 21 -12.36 1.05 12.14
C HIS A 21 -11.95 0.30 13.39
N PHE A 22 -10.77 0.59 13.93
CA PHE A 22 -10.29 0.01 15.19
C PHE A 22 -11.26 0.27 16.34
N ALA A 23 -11.67 1.53 16.57
CA ALA A 23 -12.57 1.88 17.67
C ALA A 23 -13.92 1.12 17.57
N ASN A 24 -14.46 0.99 16.37
CA ASN A 24 -15.71 0.27 16.12
C ASN A 24 -15.58 -1.24 16.38
N VAL A 25 -14.49 -1.85 15.92
CA VAL A 25 -14.24 -3.29 16.11
C VAL A 25 -13.91 -3.61 17.55
N ASP A 26 -13.04 -2.82 18.19
CA ASP A 26 -12.62 -2.99 19.58
C ASP A 26 -13.79 -2.99 20.57
N LYS A 27 -14.72 -2.03 20.39
CA LYS A 27 -15.95 -1.97 21.18
C LYS A 27 -16.75 -3.28 21.12
N VAL A 28 -16.99 -3.77 19.91
CA VAL A 28 -17.80 -4.99 19.70
C VAL A 28 -17.07 -6.24 20.18
N ALA A 29 -15.75 -6.32 19.95
CA ALA A 29 -14.93 -7.44 20.39
C ALA A 29 -14.89 -7.54 21.93
N LYS A 30 -14.71 -6.43 22.62
CA LYS A 30 -14.74 -6.37 24.11
C LYS A 30 -16.09 -6.79 24.67
N GLU A 31 -17.19 -6.29 24.13
CA GLU A 31 -18.53 -6.65 24.56
C GLU A 31 -18.81 -8.15 24.35
N ALA A 32 -18.35 -8.71 23.23
CA ALA A 32 -18.55 -10.12 22.85
C ALA A 32 -17.50 -11.06 23.45
N LYS A 33 -16.43 -10.55 24.07
CA LYS A 33 -15.27 -11.32 24.54
C LYS A 33 -14.62 -12.16 23.43
N THR A 34 -14.53 -11.57 22.24
CA THR A 34 -13.85 -12.13 21.07
C THR A 34 -12.53 -11.39 20.83
N ALA A 35 -11.59 -12.04 20.13
CA ALA A 35 -10.36 -11.42 19.68
C ALA A 35 -10.44 -11.10 18.20
N THR A 36 -9.99 -9.91 17.80
CA THR A 36 -9.97 -9.50 16.39
C THR A 36 -8.67 -8.80 16.04
N LEU A 37 -8.06 -9.20 14.94
CA LEU A 37 -6.96 -8.48 14.30
C LEU A 37 -7.49 -7.75 13.07
N ILE A 38 -7.25 -6.46 13.00
CA ILE A 38 -7.64 -5.65 11.85
C ILE A 38 -6.44 -5.33 10.96
N SER A 39 -6.71 -4.96 9.72
CA SER A 39 -5.69 -4.45 8.78
C SER A 39 -4.51 -5.41 8.58
N CYS A 40 -4.82 -6.71 8.43
CA CYS A 40 -3.85 -7.82 8.38
C CYS A 40 -3.37 -8.12 6.95
N GLY A 41 -3.15 -7.10 6.12
CA GLY A 41 -2.53 -7.26 4.81
C GLY A 41 -1.00 -7.27 4.89
N TRP A 42 -0.36 -7.06 3.74
CA TRP A 42 1.08 -6.83 3.74
C TRP A 42 1.43 -5.35 4.05
N ASP A 43 0.59 -4.40 3.63
CA ASP A 43 0.62 -3.00 4.11
C ASP A 43 -0.78 -2.35 3.98
N PRO A 44 -1.45 -2.11 5.10
CA PRO A 44 -1.03 -2.34 6.49
C PRO A 44 -0.94 -3.82 6.89
N GLY A 45 -0.19 -4.10 7.93
CA GLY A 45 0.01 -5.44 8.50
C GLY A 45 1.49 -5.83 8.57
N MET A 46 1.98 -6.64 7.62
CA MET A 46 3.37 -7.12 7.64
C MET A 46 4.38 -5.96 7.66
N PHE A 47 4.23 -4.97 6.80
CA PHE A 47 5.09 -3.78 6.80
C PHE A 47 4.98 -2.96 8.10
N SER A 48 3.81 -2.96 8.75
CA SER A 48 3.64 -2.31 10.05
C SER A 48 4.50 -2.95 11.12
N LEU A 49 4.57 -4.29 11.16
CA LEU A 49 5.45 -5.02 12.08
C LEU A 49 6.92 -4.77 11.78
N GLN A 50 7.30 -4.72 10.49
CA GLN A 50 8.67 -4.45 10.08
C GLN A 50 9.12 -3.03 10.47
N ARG A 51 8.23 -2.03 10.36
CA ARG A 51 8.49 -0.67 10.85
C ARG A 51 8.74 -0.65 12.35
N VAL A 52 7.86 -1.24 13.13
CA VAL A 52 8.00 -1.32 14.60
C VAL A 52 9.30 -2.01 15.00
N TYR A 53 9.61 -3.14 14.36
CA TYR A 53 10.84 -3.88 14.64
C TYR A 53 12.10 -3.09 14.30
N ALA A 54 12.13 -2.44 13.14
CA ALA A 54 13.24 -1.60 12.73
C ALA A 54 13.42 -0.38 13.66
N GLU A 55 12.33 0.20 14.14
CA GLU A 55 12.35 1.30 15.11
C GLU A 55 12.88 0.87 16.47
N ALA A 56 12.54 -0.34 16.91
CA ALA A 56 13.07 -0.89 18.16
C ALA A 56 14.58 -1.10 18.11
N ILE A 57 15.12 -1.50 16.92
CA ILE A 57 16.56 -1.72 16.72
C ILE A 57 17.31 -0.37 16.58
N LEU A 58 16.77 0.57 15.81
CA LEU A 58 17.35 1.88 15.54
C LEU A 58 16.40 2.99 16.03
N PRO A 59 16.30 3.27 17.33
CA PRO A 59 15.35 4.25 17.87
C PRO A 59 15.65 5.68 17.37
N LYS A 60 16.92 6.00 17.10
CA LYS A 60 17.33 7.27 16.49
C LYS A 60 17.40 7.14 14.99
N GLY A 61 16.31 7.45 14.30
CA GLY A 61 16.25 7.35 12.83
C GLY A 61 14.90 7.72 12.28
N LYS A 62 14.76 7.60 10.94
CA LYS A 62 13.52 7.86 10.22
C LYS A 62 13.12 6.62 9.43
N SER A 63 11.85 6.24 9.53
CA SER A 63 11.27 5.14 8.74
C SER A 63 10.61 5.68 7.49
N TYR A 64 10.71 4.92 6.41
CA TYR A 64 10.13 5.20 5.11
C TYR A 64 9.40 3.98 4.60
N THR A 65 8.31 4.19 3.88
CA THR A 65 7.60 3.14 3.16
C THR A 65 7.41 3.58 1.71
N PHE A 66 7.80 2.70 0.80
CA PHE A 66 7.58 2.89 -0.63
C PHE A 66 6.78 1.71 -1.17
N TRP A 67 5.78 2.00 -2.00
CA TRP A 67 4.94 1.01 -2.66
C TRP A 67 5.27 0.95 -4.15
N GLY A 68 5.36 -0.24 -4.70
CA GLY A 68 5.58 -0.47 -6.11
C GLY A 68 6.99 -0.97 -6.46
N ARG A 69 7.38 -1.02 -7.70
CA ARG A 69 6.46 -0.78 -8.86
C ARG A 69 5.29 -1.77 -8.81
N GLY A 70 4.04 -1.28 -8.79
CA GLY A 70 2.90 -2.15 -8.69
C GLY A 70 1.58 -1.56 -9.16
N VAL A 71 0.72 -2.44 -9.67
CA VAL A 71 -0.61 -2.09 -10.17
C VAL A 71 -1.56 -1.83 -9.01
N SER A 72 -2.13 -0.62 -8.97
CA SER A 72 -3.23 -0.33 -8.05
C SER A 72 -4.57 -0.61 -8.72
N GLN A 73 -5.27 -1.61 -8.22
CA GLN A 73 -6.59 -2.01 -8.73
C GLN A 73 -7.62 -0.89 -8.55
N GLY A 74 -7.71 -0.31 -7.35
CA GLY A 74 -8.67 0.75 -7.05
C GLY A 74 -8.46 2.02 -7.91
N HIS A 75 -7.21 2.44 -8.12
CA HIS A 75 -6.91 3.58 -8.99
C HIS A 75 -7.21 3.26 -10.46
N SER A 76 -6.88 2.05 -10.92
CA SER A 76 -7.21 1.60 -12.27
C SER A 76 -8.72 1.58 -12.51
N ASP A 77 -9.50 1.12 -11.52
CA ASP A 77 -10.96 1.14 -11.58
C ASP A 77 -11.53 2.55 -11.61
N ALA A 78 -10.96 3.48 -10.85
CA ALA A 78 -11.39 4.87 -10.85
C ALA A 78 -11.19 5.50 -12.23
N ILE A 79 -10.03 5.27 -12.88
CA ILE A 79 -9.76 5.75 -14.25
C ILE A 79 -10.74 5.15 -15.25
N ARG A 80 -11.03 3.85 -15.17
CA ARG A 80 -11.98 3.18 -16.10
C ARG A 80 -13.41 3.71 -16.04
N ARG A 81 -13.78 4.45 -14.99
CA ARG A 81 -15.10 5.07 -14.86
C ARG A 81 -15.20 6.45 -15.50
N ILE A 82 -14.07 7.01 -15.97
CA ILE A 82 -14.06 8.29 -16.70
C ILE A 82 -14.67 8.09 -18.07
N ASP A 83 -15.55 9.00 -18.46
CA ASP A 83 -16.20 8.97 -19.77
C ASP A 83 -15.16 9.03 -20.91
N GLY A 84 -15.32 8.14 -21.91
CA GLY A 84 -14.36 7.99 -23.00
C GLY A 84 -13.15 7.08 -22.70
N VAL A 85 -13.02 6.53 -21.51
CA VAL A 85 -11.99 5.52 -21.18
C VAL A 85 -12.55 4.11 -21.41
N LEU A 86 -11.83 3.30 -22.21
CA LEU A 86 -12.19 1.90 -22.50
C LEU A 86 -11.52 0.93 -21.53
N ASP A 87 -10.24 1.12 -21.22
CA ASP A 87 -9.49 0.36 -20.20
C ASP A 87 -8.34 1.20 -19.65
N ALA A 88 -7.83 0.82 -18.47
CA ALA A 88 -6.70 1.48 -17.86
C ALA A 88 -5.95 0.61 -16.87
N ARG A 89 -4.66 0.89 -16.71
CA ARG A 89 -3.81 0.40 -15.61
C ARG A 89 -3.05 1.55 -14.99
N GLN A 90 -3.06 1.61 -13.66
CA GLN A 90 -2.27 2.58 -12.92
C GLN A 90 -1.20 1.87 -12.09
N TYR A 91 0.02 2.37 -12.19
CA TYR A 91 1.16 1.90 -11.42
C TYR A 91 1.58 2.96 -10.40
N THR A 92 1.78 2.51 -9.17
CA THR A 92 2.52 3.28 -8.16
C THR A 92 4.00 2.95 -8.32
N VAL A 93 4.83 3.97 -8.50
CA VAL A 93 6.26 3.82 -8.78
C VAL A 93 7.06 4.63 -7.77
N PRO A 94 7.91 3.99 -6.96
CA PRO A 94 8.84 4.71 -6.09
C PRO A 94 9.81 5.55 -6.90
N LYS A 95 10.12 6.75 -6.44
CA LYS A 95 11.16 7.59 -7.05
C LYS A 95 12.53 7.14 -6.56
N GLU A 96 13.35 6.62 -7.47
CA GLU A 96 14.64 6.01 -7.18
C GLU A 96 15.58 6.94 -6.42
N GLN A 97 15.56 8.23 -6.73
CA GLN A 97 16.39 9.23 -6.05
C GLN A 97 16.23 9.22 -4.51
N TYR A 98 15.03 8.97 -4.00
CA TYR A 98 14.80 8.90 -2.55
C TYR A 98 15.20 7.54 -1.99
N LEU A 99 14.96 6.46 -2.73
CA LEU A 99 15.42 5.13 -2.33
C LEU A 99 16.95 5.08 -2.21
N GLU A 100 17.67 5.61 -3.22
CA GLU A 100 19.13 5.68 -3.21
C GLU A 100 19.67 6.55 -2.08
N ALA A 101 19.11 7.74 -1.86
CA ALA A 101 19.50 8.61 -0.76
C ALA A 101 19.37 7.89 0.60
N ILE A 102 18.25 7.22 0.84
CA ILE A 102 18.03 6.50 2.10
C ILE A 102 18.97 5.29 2.21
N ARG A 103 19.19 4.53 1.14
CA ARG A 103 20.14 3.41 1.10
C ARG A 103 21.58 3.86 1.39
N ASN A 104 21.92 5.09 1.03
CA ASN A 104 23.20 5.72 1.35
C ASN A 104 23.26 6.30 2.79
N GLY A 105 22.23 6.03 3.61
CA GLY A 105 22.18 6.46 5.01
C GLY A 105 21.68 7.90 5.22
N GLU A 106 21.14 8.54 4.18
CA GLU A 106 20.53 9.85 4.31
C GLU A 106 19.13 9.74 4.92
N THR A 107 18.62 10.87 5.40
CA THR A 107 17.27 10.97 5.96
C THR A 107 16.48 12.10 5.31
N PRO A 108 16.15 11.97 4.00
CA PRO A 108 15.46 13.02 3.26
C PRO A 108 14.07 13.30 3.85
N ASP A 109 13.60 14.54 3.68
CA ASP A 109 12.22 14.89 4.01
C ASP A 109 11.30 14.55 2.84
N VAL A 110 10.83 13.30 2.84
CA VAL A 110 9.94 12.73 1.83
C VAL A 110 8.78 12.01 2.51
N ASP A 111 7.60 12.23 1.98
CA ASP A 111 6.36 11.55 2.33
C ASP A 111 5.87 10.66 1.17
N GLY A 112 4.70 10.03 1.34
CA GLY A 112 4.12 9.18 0.31
C GLY A 112 3.83 9.91 -1.00
N TYR A 113 3.46 11.19 -0.95
CA TYR A 113 3.17 11.99 -2.14
C TYR A 113 4.44 12.33 -2.93
N LYS A 114 5.45 12.84 -2.25
CA LYS A 114 6.73 13.20 -2.87
C LYS A 114 7.52 11.98 -3.33
N GLY A 115 7.41 10.87 -2.57
CA GLY A 115 8.19 9.66 -2.79
C GLY A 115 7.73 8.81 -3.97
N HIS A 116 6.56 9.08 -4.53
CA HIS A 116 5.97 8.24 -5.57
C HIS A 116 5.54 9.03 -6.81
N LEU A 117 5.57 8.32 -7.93
CA LEU A 117 4.97 8.70 -9.20
C LEU A 117 3.73 7.83 -9.45
N ARG A 118 2.67 8.42 -9.98
CA ARG A 118 1.51 7.71 -10.53
C ARG A 118 1.67 7.61 -12.03
N GLU A 119 1.90 6.41 -12.53
CA GLU A 119 1.99 6.11 -13.97
C GLU A 119 0.68 5.48 -14.43
N CYS A 120 -0.03 6.13 -15.35
CA CYS A 120 -1.29 5.67 -15.90
C CYS A 120 -1.11 5.28 -17.36
N TYR A 121 -1.62 4.12 -17.72
CA TYR A 121 -1.73 3.64 -19.10
C TYR A 121 -3.22 3.53 -19.43
N VAL A 122 -3.68 4.32 -20.40
CA VAL A 122 -5.10 4.54 -20.65
C VAL A 122 -5.42 4.24 -22.11
N VAL A 123 -6.43 3.41 -22.31
CA VAL A 123 -7.04 3.18 -23.63
C VAL A 123 -8.26 4.08 -23.73
N ALA A 124 -8.19 5.06 -24.60
CA ALA A 124 -9.30 5.99 -24.84
C ALA A 124 -10.08 5.59 -26.09
N ALA A 125 -11.39 5.92 -26.12
CA ALA A 125 -12.20 5.78 -27.32
C ALA A 125 -11.65 6.67 -28.44
N PRO A 126 -11.86 6.31 -29.73
CA PRO A 126 -11.26 7.03 -30.85
C PRO A 126 -11.61 8.53 -30.94
N ASP A 127 -12.79 8.89 -30.47
CA ASP A 127 -13.35 10.24 -30.44
C ASP A 127 -13.25 10.94 -29.07
N ALA A 128 -12.62 10.30 -28.10
CA ALA A 128 -12.50 10.84 -26.77
C ALA A 128 -11.52 12.01 -26.68
N ASP A 129 -11.88 13.01 -25.89
CA ASP A 129 -11.00 14.14 -25.55
C ASP A 129 -9.93 13.69 -24.55
N LYS A 130 -8.77 13.33 -25.04
CA LYS A 130 -7.62 12.87 -24.24
C LYS A 130 -7.15 13.94 -23.24
N ALA A 131 -7.21 15.22 -23.59
CA ALA A 131 -6.80 16.29 -22.69
C ALA A 131 -7.76 16.41 -21.50
N LYS A 132 -9.07 16.27 -21.75
CA LYS A 132 -10.08 16.21 -20.69
C LYS A 132 -9.87 15.02 -19.78
N ILE A 133 -9.65 13.81 -20.33
CA ILE A 133 -9.39 12.59 -19.55
C ILE A 133 -8.14 12.76 -18.67
N GLU A 134 -7.04 13.26 -19.24
CA GLU A 134 -5.80 13.49 -18.48
C GLU A 134 -6.02 14.46 -17.33
N ASN A 135 -6.73 15.57 -17.57
CA ASN A 135 -7.04 16.53 -16.54
C ASN A 135 -7.92 15.92 -15.43
N GLU A 136 -8.94 15.15 -15.81
CA GLU A 136 -9.84 14.49 -14.85
C GLU A 136 -9.08 13.47 -13.98
N ILE A 137 -8.15 12.71 -14.56
CA ILE A 137 -7.27 11.83 -13.79
C ILE A 137 -6.44 12.64 -12.79
N LYS A 138 -5.70 13.66 -13.26
CA LYS A 138 -4.77 14.43 -12.42
C LYS A 138 -5.46 15.21 -11.28
N THR A 139 -6.73 15.56 -11.46
CA THR A 139 -7.53 16.32 -10.48
C THR A 139 -8.46 15.45 -9.64
N MET A 140 -8.43 14.14 -9.80
CA MET A 140 -9.29 13.22 -9.06
C MET A 140 -8.89 13.17 -7.58
N GLU A 141 -9.76 13.67 -6.72
CA GLU A 141 -9.57 13.68 -5.27
C GLU A 141 -9.47 12.24 -4.71
N ASN A 142 -8.71 12.08 -3.64
CA ASN A 142 -8.42 10.83 -2.94
C ASN A 142 -7.62 9.78 -3.73
N TYR A 143 -7.31 10.02 -5.01
CA TYR A 143 -6.55 9.09 -5.87
C TYR A 143 -5.26 9.70 -6.42
N PHE A 144 -5.34 10.89 -7.03
CA PHE A 144 -4.25 11.48 -7.80
C PHE A 144 -3.81 12.86 -7.33
N VAL A 145 -4.71 13.63 -6.73
CA VAL A 145 -4.37 14.96 -6.20
C VAL A 145 -3.22 14.88 -5.22
N GLY A 146 -2.20 15.71 -5.42
CA GLY A 146 -0.99 15.74 -4.60
C GLY A 146 0.16 14.86 -5.11
N TYR A 147 -0.11 13.94 -6.03
CA TYR A 147 0.92 13.12 -6.66
C TYR A 147 1.39 13.69 -7.99
N GLU A 148 2.65 13.49 -8.32
CA GLU A 148 3.12 13.59 -9.69
C GLU A 148 2.48 12.45 -10.50
N THR A 149 1.75 12.80 -11.56
CA THR A 149 0.98 11.85 -12.35
C THR A 149 1.32 12.00 -13.83
N VAL A 150 1.71 10.88 -14.44
CA VAL A 150 1.95 10.75 -15.88
C VAL A 150 0.85 9.90 -16.49
N VAL A 151 0.24 10.39 -17.57
CA VAL A 151 -0.80 9.68 -18.31
C VAL A 151 -0.30 9.35 -19.70
N ASN A 152 -0.26 8.06 -20.02
CA ASN A 152 0.14 7.52 -21.33
C ASN A 152 -1.09 6.95 -22.03
N PHE A 153 -1.45 7.51 -23.19
CA PHE A 153 -2.52 6.94 -24.01
C PHE A 153 -1.92 5.89 -24.93
N ILE A 154 -2.40 4.66 -24.82
CA ILE A 154 -1.92 3.50 -25.58
C ILE A 154 -3.07 2.74 -26.24
N SER A 155 -2.76 1.79 -27.11
CA SER A 155 -3.75 0.89 -27.70
C SER A 155 -4.16 -0.22 -26.75
N GLN A 156 -5.33 -0.84 -26.98
CA GLN A 156 -5.76 -2.01 -26.24
C GLN A 156 -4.77 -3.17 -26.39
N GLU A 157 -4.24 -3.37 -27.61
CA GLU A 157 -3.26 -4.40 -27.88
C GLU A 157 -1.96 -4.21 -27.07
N GLU A 158 -1.51 -2.98 -26.92
CA GLU A 158 -0.34 -2.64 -26.11
C GLU A 158 -0.62 -2.87 -24.64
N LEU A 159 -1.78 -2.45 -24.14
CA LEU A 159 -2.21 -2.71 -22.75
C LEU A 159 -2.23 -4.20 -22.46
N ASP A 160 -2.83 -4.99 -23.36
CA ASP A 160 -2.96 -6.45 -23.20
C ASP A 160 -1.62 -7.17 -23.28
N ARG A 161 -0.69 -6.69 -24.09
CA ARG A 161 0.63 -7.28 -24.22
C ARG A 161 1.54 -6.97 -23.03
N ASN A 162 1.54 -5.71 -22.56
CA ASN A 162 2.56 -5.21 -21.65
C ASN A 162 2.08 -5.05 -20.20
N HIS A 163 0.75 -5.03 -19.96
CA HIS A 163 0.18 -4.66 -18.67
C HIS A 163 -0.86 -5.66 -18.12
N LYS A 164 -0.78 -6.95 -18.53
CA LYS A 164 -1.72 -8.00 -18.09
C LYS A 164 -1.61 -8.36 -16.62
N GLY A 165 -0.40 -8.35 -16.07
CA GLY A 165 -0.15 -8.78 -14.70
C GLY A 165 -0.67 -7.79 -13.66
N ILE A 166 -0.72 -8.25 -12.43
CA ILE A 166 -1.00 -7.44 -11.25
C ILE A 166 0.18 -7.48 -10.26
N PRO A 167 1.44 -7.29 -10.74
CA PRO A 167 2.59 -7.28 -9.86
C PRO A 167 2.49 -6.12 -8.89
N HIS A 168 3.02 -6.32 -7.71
CA HIS A 168 3.13 -5.27 -6.70
C HIS A 168 4.37 -5.51 -5.83
N GLY A 169 4.48 -4.74 -4.77
CA GLY A 169 5.53 -4.85 -3.78
C GLY A 169 5.86 -3.52 -3.16
N GLY A 170 7.02 -3.45 -2.55
CA GLY A 170 7.48 -2.22 -1.93
C GLY A 170 8.65 -2.44 -0.99
N PHE A 171 8.94 -1.39 -0.24
CA PHE A 171 10.08 -1.35 0.66
C PHE A 171 9.66 -0.68 1.98
N VAL A 172 10.15 -1.23 3.08
CA VAL A 172 10.26 -0.51 4.35
C VAL A 172 11.73 -0.29 4.62
N LEU A 173 12.13 0.97 4.76
CA LEU A 173 13.49 1.35 5.07
C LEU A 173 13.54 2.11 6.40
N ARG A 174 14.58 1.85 7.18
CA ARG A 174 14.91 2.61 8.37
C ARG A 174 16.34 3.09 8.25
N SER A 175 16.56 4.39 8.17
CA SER A 175 17.88 5.01 8.23
C SER A 175 18.07 5.68 9.58
N GLY A 176 19.16 5.36 10.28
CA GLY A 176 19.39 5.87 11.62
C GLY A 176 20.78 5.59 12.17
N GLU A 177 21.00 5.98 13.42
CA GLU A 177 22.26 5.81 14.13
C GLU A 177 22.08 4.92 15.36
N SER A 178 23.01 3.99 15.58
CA SER A 178 23.10 3.25 16.84
C SER A 178 23.84 4.05 17.93
N THR A 179 24.91 4.72 17.54
CA THR A 179 25.67 5.68 18.33
C THR A 179 25.99 6.89 17.48
N LYS A 180 26.43 7.99 18.10
CA LYS A 180 26.75 9.21 17.38
C LYS A 180 27.77 8.95 16.24
N GLY A 181 27.34 9.21 15.01
CA GLY A 181 28.15 9.05 13.79
C GLY A 181 28.22 7.63 13.22
N THR A 182 27.60 6.64 13.88
CA THR A 182 27.55 5.26 13.37
C THR A 182 26.19 4.98 12.72
N ARG A 183 26.13 5.13 11.41
CA ARG A 183 24.91 5.03 10.60
C ARG A 183 24.61 3.60 10.17
N HIS A 184 23.34 3.28 10.11
CA HIS A 184 22.83 2.00 9.63
C HIS A 184 21.58 2.21 8.80
N VAL A 185 21.36 1.30 7.86
CA VAL A 185 20.11 1.20 7.10
C VAL A 185 19.58 -0.21 7.25
N ILE A 186 18.29 -0.32 7.61
CA ILE A 186 17.56 -1.58 7.58
C ILE A 186 16.60 -1.47 6.40
N GLU A 187 16.57 -2.47 5.53
CA GLU A 187 15.66 -2.53 4.40
C GLU A 187 14.93 -3.87 4.37
N TYR A 188 13.61 -3.80 4.26
CA TYR A 188 12.75 -4.92 3.92
C TYR A 188 12.19 -4.68 2.53
N SER A 189 12.36 -5.65 1.65
CA SER A 189 11.89 -5.62 0.27
C SER A 189 10.86 -6.70 0.02
N LEU A 190 9.80 -6.36 -0.68
CA LEU A 190 8.73 -7.28 -1.08
C LEU A 190 8.48 -7.18 -2.58
N LYS A 191 8.45 -8.32 -3.25
CA LYS A 191 8.07 -8.47 -4.66
C LYS A 191 6.95 -9.48 -4.77
N LEU A 192 5.86 -9.11 -5.42
CA LEU A 192 4.65 -9.92 -5.56
C LEU A 192 4.31 -10.10 -7.03
N ASP A 193 4.07 -11.31 -7.44
CA ASP A 193 3.49 -11.62 -8.75
C ASP A 193 1.97 -11.37 -8.73
N SER A 194 1.33 -11.62 -7.58
CA SER A 194 -0.09 -11.42 -7.37
C SER A 194 -0.34 -10.80 -5.99
N ASN A 195 -0.80 -9.55 -5.97
CA ASN A 195 -1.16 -8.86 -4.75
C ASN A 195 -2.26 -9.59 -3.94
N PRO A 196 -3.40 -10.00 -4.53
CA PRO A 196 -4.47 -10.66 -3.76
C PRO A 196 -4.07 -12.02 -3.20
N GLU A 197 -3.29 -12.82 -3.91
CA GLU A 197 -2.81 -14.12 -3.40
C GLU A 197 -1.87 -13.96 -2.22
N PHE A 198 -0.93 -13.04 -2.31
CA PHE A 198 -0.02 -12.78 -1.19
C PHE A 198 -0.76 -12.22 0.03
N THR A 199 -1.72 -11.31 -0.17
CA THR A 199 -2.59 -10.81 0.90
C THR A 199 -3.34 -11.96 1.57
N GLY A 200 -3.88 -12.89 0.79
CA GLY A 200 -4.52 -14.11 1.30
C GLY A 200 -3.57 -14.96 2.18
N SER A 201 -2.33 -15.16 1.73
CA SER A 201 -1.32 -15.88 2.50
C SER A 201 -0.98 -15.17 3.81
N THR A 202 -0.89 -13.85 3.79
CA THR A 202 -0.66 -13.02 4.98
C THR A 202 -1.81 -13.14 5.96
N LEU A 203 -3.05 -13.04 5.49
CA LEU A 203 -4.26 -13.24 6.32
C LEU A 203 -4.26 -14.61 7.00
N VAL A 204 -3.92 -15.68 6.28
CA VAL A 204 -3.82 -17.03 6.87
C VAL A 204 -2.76 -17.10 7.96
N ALA A 205 -1.62 -16.41 7.80
CA ALA A 205 -0.58 -16.33 8.81
C ALA A 205 -1.08 -15.62 10.08
N TYR A 206 -1.75 -14.48 9.92
CA TYR A 206 -2.36 -13.75 11.04
C TYR A 206 -3.49 -14.54 11.71
N ALA A 207 -4.32 -15.26 10.96
CA ALA A 207 -5.37 -16.13 11.51
C ALA A 207 -4.77 -17.20 12.44
N ARG A 208 -3.66 -17.84 12.02
CA ARG A 208 -2.95 -18.79 12.88
C ARG A 208 -2.39 -18.14 14.14
N GLY A 209 -1.88 -16.92 14.03
CA GLY A 209 -1.41 -16.12 15.17
C GLY A 209 -2.56 -15.81 16.14
N LEU A 210 -3.67 -15.29 15.63
CA LEU A 210 -4.86 -14.97 16.43
C LEU A 210 -5.43 -16.19 17.13
N TYR A 211 -5.53 -17.33 16.44
CA TYR A 211 -5.99 -18.59 17.05
C TYR A 211 -5.13 -18.99 18.26
N ARG A 212 -3.80 -18.92 18.12
CA ARG A 212 -2.88 -19.23 19.21
C ARG A 212 -3.02 -18.24 20.36
N LEU A 213 -3.09 -16.94 20.05
CA LEU A 213 -3.27 -15.88 21.06
C LEU A 213 -4.56 -16.09 21.86
N ALA A 214 -5.69 -16.26 21.18
CA ALA A 214 -6.99 -16.47 21.81
C ALA A 214 -7.03 -17.77 22.64
N LYS A 215 -6.40 -18.86 22.17
CA LYS A 215 -6.31 -20.13 22.93
C LYS A 215 -5.55 -20.00 24.24
N HIS A 216 -4.61 -19.08 24.35
CA HIS A 216 -3.82 -18.83 25.56
C HIS A 216 -4.35 -17.63 26.39
N GLY A 217 -5.58 -17.19 26.13
CA GLY A 217 -6.22 -16.11 26.88
C GLY A 217 -5.67 -14.71 26.57
N GLY A 218 -4.92 -14.56 25.48
CA GLY A 218 -4.51 -13.26 24.96
C GLY A 218 -5.68 -12.55 24.29
N THR A 219 -5.80 -11.26 24.53
CA THR A 219 -6.80 -10.36 23.91
C THR A 219 -6.09 -9.25 23.15
#